data_9dc666a4fe8ab9372bc8b7cbf9991e11
#
_entry.id   9dc666a4fe8ab9372bc8b7cbf9991e11
#
_cell.length_a   1.000
_cell.length_b   1.000
_cell.length_c   1.000
_cell.angle_alpha   90.00
_cell.angle_beta   90.00
_cell.angle_gamma   90.00
#
_symmetry.space_group_name_H-M   'P 1'
#
loop_
_entity.id
_entity.type
_entity.pdbx_description
1 polymer ?
#
loop_
_entity_poly.entity_id
_entity_poly.type
_entity_poly.pdbx_seq_one_letter_code
_entity_poly.pdbx_strand_id
1 'polypeptide(L)'
;MATRTEGDTYTPMISEVLTKVNNAKDKPAKIEVLMAYDCQPLRQVLKGAFDPTIKWDLPEGTPPYKENDAPAGTEHTTLHQEAQRLYNFVEGANDNISKTRKETLFIQVLEGLHADEARAMIAVKDKRLNLVFKGLTENLVKEAFDWTDDYVIKPKPLTNRDVIESV
;
A
#
# COMPACT_ATOMS: atom_id res chain seq x y z
N MET A 1 -11.30 16.85 -12.10
CA MET A 1 -9.95 16.29 -12.22
C MET A 1 -9.07 17.29 -12.94
N ALA A 2 -7.92 17.62 -12.38
CA ALA A 2 -6.99 18.48 -13.07
C ALA A 2 -6.48 17.78 -14.33
N THR A 3 -6.59 18.44 -15.47
CA THR A 3 -6.04 17.92 -16.71
C THR A 3 -4.53 18.01 -16.63
N ARG A 4 -3.86 16.90 -16.82
CA ARG A 4 -2.40 16.93 -16.90
C ARG A 4 -1.98 17.58 -18.20
N THR A 5 -1.08 18.52 -18.08
CA THR A 5 -0.43 19.09 -19.25
C THR A 5 0.77 18.24 -19.62
N GLU A 6 1.25 18.40 -20.85
CA GLU A 6 2.49 17.76 -21.27
C GLU A 6 3.62 18.18 -20.32
N GLY A 7 4.32 17.21 -19.75
CA GLY A 7 5.36 17.45 -18.75
C GLY A 7 4.90 17.39 -17.32
N ASP A 8 3.59 17.28 -17.06
CA ASP A 8 3.10 17.08 -15.70
C ASP A 8 3.37 15.63 -15.28
N THR A 9 4.26 15.47 -14.29
CA THR A 9 4.70 14.16 -13.81
C THR A 9 4.20 13.86 -12.40
N TYR A 10 3.24 14.68 -11.89
CA TYR A 10 2.74 14.46 -10.53
C TYR A 10 2.04 13.11 -10.40
N THR A 11 2.55 12.29 -9.51
CA THR A 11 1.94 11.02 -9.12
C THR A 11 1.40 11.18 -7.70
N PRO A 12 0.10 10.94 -7.48
CA PRO A 12 -0.46 11.05 -6.13
C PRO A 12 0.26 10.11 -5.16
N MET A 13 0.49 10.59 -3.95
CA MET A 13 1.02 9.75 -2.89
C MET A 13 0.02 8.62 -2.55
N ILE A 14 0.51 7.50 -2.07
CA ILE A 14 -0.35 6.39 -1.66
C ILE A 14 -1.36 6.86 -0.61
N SER A 15 -0.94 7.69 0.35
CA SER A 15 -1.87 8.25 1.34
C SER A 15 -2.99 9.08 0.69
N GLU A 16 -2.69 9.81 -0.36
CA GLU A 16 -3.71 10.56 -1.10
C GLU A 16 -4.70 9.63 -1.79
N VAL A 17 -4.22 8.55 -2.38
CA VAL A 17 -5.07 7.53 -3.00
C VAL A 17 -5.99 6.90 -1.97
N LEU A 18 -5.46 6.52 -0.81
CA LEU A 18 -6.25 5.92 0.27
C LEU A 18 -7.31 6.90 0.78
N THR A 19 -6.97 8.17 0.87
CA THR A 19 -7.94 9.22 1.25
C THR A 19 -9.06 9.33 0.22
N LYS A 20 -8.73 9.28 -1.07
CA LYS A 20 -9.72 9.30 -2.15
C LYS A 20 -10.66 8.09 -2.09
N VAL A 21 -10.13 6.92 -1.82
CA VAL A 21 -10.94 5.72 -1.63
C VAL A 21 -11.88 5.89 -0.44
N ASN A 22 -11.36 6.36 0.69
CA ASN A 22 -12.15 6.55 1.90
C ASN A 22 -13.29 7.55 1.71
N ASN A 23 -13.07 8.57 0.90
CA ASN A 23 -14.03 9.64 0.66
C ASN A 23 -14.98 9.37 -0.51
N ALA A 24 -14.76 8.30 -1.27
CA ALA A 24 -15.66 7.95 -2.37
C ALA A 24 -17.03 7.56 -1.82
N LYS A 25 -18.09 7.91 -2.57
CA LYS A 25 -19.47 7.86 -2.08
C LYS A 25 -20.01 6.46 -1.84
N ASP A 26 -19.55 5.46 -2.59
CA ASP A 26 -20.04 4.09 -2.51
C ASP A 26 -18.96 3.10 -2.94
N LYS A 27 -19.28 1.82 -2.83
CA LYS A 27 -18.34 0.73 -3.17
C LYS A 27 -17.86 0.78 -4.62
N PRO A 28 -18.74 0.91 -5.63
CA PRO A 28 -18.27 1.01 -7.00
C PRO A 28 -17.32 2.17 -7.25
N ALA A 29 -17.58 3.34 -6.63
CA ALA A 29 -16.69 4.50 -6.75
C ALA A 29 -15.33 4.24 -6.10
N LYS A 30 -15.31 3.55 -4.96
CA LYS A 30 -14.07 3.17 -4.28
C LYS A 30 -13.22 2.22 -5.12
N ILE A 31 -13.85 1.22 -5.72
CA ILE A 31 -13.18 0.29 -6.61
C ILE A 31 -12.62 1.03 -7.82
N GLU A 32 -13.36 1.96 -8.38
CA GLU A 32 -12.91 2.78 -9.50
C GLU A 32 -11.64 3.56 -9.15
N VAL A 33 -11.58 4.16 -7.96
CA VAL A 33 -10.38 4.87 -7.51
C VAL A 33 -9.19 3.91 -7.39
N LEU A 34 -9.37 2.75 -6.77
CA LEU A 34 -8.31 1.76 -6.63
C LEU A 34 -7.79 1.29 -7.99
N MET A 35 -8.69 1.07 -8.94
CA MET A 35 -8.31 0.65 -10.30
C MET A 35 -7.60 1.76 -11.06
N ALA A 36 -8.04 3.01 -10.89
CA ALA A 36 -7.44 4.17 -11.57
C ALA A 36 -5.99 4.40 -11.14
N TYR A 37 -5.66 4.10 -9.89
CA TYR A 37 -4.32 4.29 -9.34
C TYR A 37 -3.59 2.98 -9.08
N ASP A 38 -4.06 1.89 -9.66
CA ASP A 38 -3.46 0.57 -9.50
C ASP A 38 -1.99 0.59 -9.94
N CYS A 39 -1.12 0.17 -9.03
CA CYS A 39 0.30 0.03 -9.29
C CYS A 39 0.88 -0.95 -8.28
N GLN A 40 2.06 -1.48 -8.57
CA GLN A 40 2.71 -2.45 -7.69
C GLN A 40 2.91 -1.93 -6.26
N PRO A 41 3.40 -0.68 -6.05
CA PRO A 41 3.53 -0.17 -4.68
C PRO A 41 2.21 -0.13 -3.91
N LEU A 42 1.12 0.30 -4.54
CA LEU A 42 -0.19 0.32 -3.90
C LEU A 42 -0.63 -1.08 -3.49
N ARG A 43 -0.48 -2.05 -4.38
CA ARG A 43 -0.82 -3.45 -4.09
C ARG A 43 0.00 -4.02 -2.95
N GLN A 44 1.29 -3.70 -2.91
CA GLN A 44 2.17 -4.16 -1.83
C GLN A 44 1.75 -3.59 -0.48
N VAL A 45 1.43 -2.31 -0.43
CA VAL A 45 0.97 -1.66 0.80
C VAL A 45 -0.34 -2.27 1.29
N LEU A 46 -1.31 -2.44 0.40
CA LEU A 46 -2.61 -3.01 0.75
C LEU A 46 -2.51 -4.48 1.17
N LYS A 47 -1.69 -5.24 0.48
CA LYS A 47 -1.42 -6.62 0.87
C LYS A 47 -0.77 -6.70 2.25
N GLY A 48 0.21 -5.85 2.51
CA GLY A 48 0.84 -5.77 3.82
C GLY A 48 -0.12 -5.39 4.93
N ALA A 49 -1.16 -4.62 4.62
CA ALA A 49 -2.17 -4.21 5.59
C ALA A 49 -3.17 -5.31 5.91
N PHE A 50 -3.60 -6.10 4.90
CA PHE A 50 -4.74 -7.00 5.03
C PHE A 50 -4.39 -8.48 5.00
N ASP A 51 -3.28 -8.88 4.37
CA ASP A 51 -2.90 -10.29 4.29
C ASP A 51 -2.45 -10.81 5.66
N PRO A 52 -3.17 -11.74 6.28
CA PRO A 52 -2.82 -12.23 7.60
C PRO A 52 -1.54 -13.06 7.64
N THR A 53 -1.06 -13.52 6.48
CA THR A 53 0.21 -14.27 6.42
C THR A 53 1.42 -13.35 6.46
N ILE A 54 1.24 -12.08 6.17
CA ILE A 54 2.31 -11.08 6.27
C ILE A 54 2.33 -10.56 7.70
N LYS A 55 3.39 -10.91 8.43
CA LYS A 55 3.60 -10.48 9.81
C LYS A 55 4.78 -9.53 9.84
N TRP A 56 4.57 -8.36 10.40
CA TRP A 56 5.61 -7.34 10.49
C TRP A 56 6.51 -7.62 11.69
N ASP A 57 7.81 -7.70 11.45
CA ASP A 57 8.81 -7.92 12.49
C ASP A 57 9.22 -6.59 13.13
N LEU A 58 8.23 -5.86 13.61
CA LEU A 58 8.36 -4.54 14.21
C LEU A 58 7.45 -4.47 15.44
N PRO A 59 7.84 -3.69 16.48
CA PRO A 59 6.96 -3.51 17.64
C PRO A 59 5.63 -2.86 17.25
N GLU A 60 4.57 -3.23 17.94
CA GLU A 60 3.26 -2.61 17.77
C GLU A 60 3.30 -1.15 18.26
N GLY A 61 2.51 -0.31 17.64
CA GLY A 61 2.38 1.09 18.02
C GLY A 61 3.29 2.02 17.24
N THR A 62 3.13 3.31 17.51
CA THR A 62 3.90 4.35 16.85
C THR A 62 5.31 4.42 17.42
N PRO A 63 6.35 4.22 16.60
CA PRO A 63 7.72 4.35 17.07
C PRO A 63 8.09 5.82 17.31
N PRO A 64 9.19 6.07 18.06
CA PRO A 64 9.66 7.44 18.28
C PRO A 64 10.37 7.94 17.01
N TYR A 65 9.65 8.65 16.16
CA TYR A 65 10.20 9.26 14.95
C TYR A 65 9.81 10.73 14.88
N LYS A 66 10.63 11.52 14.19
CA LYS A 66 10.34 12.93 13.95
C LYS A 66 9.56 13.05 12.65
N GLU A 67 8.34 13.61 12.71
CA GLU A 67 7.56 13.87 11.51
C GLU A 67 8.31 14.78 10.55
N ASN A 68 8.24 14.43 9.28
CA ASN A 68 8.79 15.27 8.21
C ASN A 68 7.82 16.42 7.95
N ASP A 69 8.29 17.65 8.09
CA ASP A 69 7.51 18.87 7.87
C ASP A 69 7.74 19.48 6.47
N ALA A 70 8.47 18.79 5.61
CA ALA A 70 8.70 19.26 4.25
C ALA A 70 7.39 19.35 3.47
N PRO A 71 7.23 20.35 2.60
CA PRO A 71 6.07 20.44 1.73
C PRO A 71 5.94 19.19 0.84
N ALA A 72 4.71 18.84 0.48
CA ALA A 72 4.46 17.71 -0.40
C ALA A 72 5.27 17.84 -1.70
N GLY A 73 5.94 16.75 -2.07
CA GLY A 73 6.80 16.71 -3.25
C GLY A 73 8.28 17.02 -2.97
N THR A 74 8.61 17.45 -1.75
CA THR A 74 10.00 17.76 -1.35
C THR A 74 10.54 16.80 -0.29
N GLU A 75 9.80 15.76 0.05
CA GLU A 75 10.20 14.72 0.99
C GLU A 75 11.39 13.93 0.44
N HIS A 76 12.17 13.32 1.33
CA HIS A 76 13.34 12.51 0.95
C HIS A 76 12.94 11.23 0.21
N THR A 77 11.77 10.66 0.51
CA THR A 77 11.32 9.44 -0.12
C THR A 77 9.78 9.37 -0.16
N THR A 78 9.25 8.37 -0.85
CA THR A 78 7.81 8.12 -0.95
C THR A 78 7.53 6.64 -0.72
N LEU A 79 6.28 6.29 -0.37
CA LEU A 79 5.90 4.88 -0.28
C LEU A 79 6.02 4.17 -1.64
N HIS A 80 5.85 4.88 -2.75
CA HIS A 80 6.10 4.31 -4.07
C HIS A 80 7.53 3.80 -4.21
N GLN A 81 8.50 4.53 -3.67
CA GLN A 81 9.90 4.14 -3.72
C GLN A 81 10.24 3.09 -2.66
N GLU A 82 9.68 3.22 -1.46
CA GLU A 82 10.01 2.34 -0.34
C GLU A 82 9.29 0.99 -0.40
N ALA A 83 8.21 0.87 -1.16
CA ALA A 83 7.42 -0.36 -1.22
C ALA A 83 8.27 -1.59 -1.56
N GLN A 84 9.24 -1.46 -2.44
CA GLN A 84 10.13 -2.54 -2.83
C GLN A 84 10.97 -3.07 -1.67
N ARG A 85 11.21 -2.26 -0.66
CA ARG A 85 12.07 -2.59 0.47
C ARG A 85 11.29 -3.00 1.72
N LEU A 86 9.96 -2.91 1.68
CA LEU A 86 9.12 -3.22 2.84
C LEU A 86 9.27 -4.68 3.27
N TYR A 87 9.64 -5.59 2.37
CA TYR A 87 9.87 -6.98 2.72
C TYR A 87 10.94 -7.14 3.82
N ASN A 88 11.88 -6.20 3.93
CA ASN A 88 12.92 -6.24 4.96
C ASN A 88 12.35 -6.19 6.38
N PHE A 89 11.13 -5.67 6.53
CA PHE A 89 10.46 -5.53 7.82
C PHE A 89 9.47 -6.67 8.08
N VAL A 90 9.31 -7.60 7.15
CA VAL A 90 8.38 -8.73 7.29
C VAL A 90 9.11 -9.90 7.93
N GLU A 91 8.43 -10.53 8.90
CA GLU A 91 8.97 -11.69 9.61
C GLU A 91 9.28 -12.82 8.63
N GLY A 92 10.48 -13.35 8.71
CA GLY A 92 10.94 -14.46 7.88
C GLY A 92 11.43 -14.10 6.49
N ALA A 93 11.25 -12.86 6.04
CA ALA A 93 11.65 -12.46 4.68
C ALA A 93 13.13 -12.10 4.57
N ASN A 94 13.71 -11.54 5.62
CA ASN A 94 15.14 -11.20 5.65
C ASN A 94 15.70 -11.35 7.07
N ASP A 95 16.21 -12.54 7.37
CA ASP A 95 16.74 -12.88 8.69
C ASP A 95 18.17 -12.33 8.93
N ASN A 96 18.79 -11.77 7.91
CA ASN A 96 20.14 -11.17 8.04
C ASN A 96 20.12 -9.84 8.78
N ILE A 97 18.95 -9.25 8.96
CA ILE A 97 18.81 -7.97 9.66
C ILE A 97 18.25 -8.24 11.04
N SER A 98 18.91 -7.75 12.09
CA SER A 98 18.43 -7.89 13.47
C SER A 98 17.14 -7.09 13.68
N LYS A 99 16.36 -7.46 14.70
CA LYS A 99 15.15 -6.72 15.05
C LYS A 99 15.43 -5.26 15.37
N THR A 100 16.47 -4.99 16.14
CA THR A 100 16.87 -3.62 16.48
C THR A 100 17.23 -2.83 15.23
N ARG A 101 17.91 -3.44 14.28
CA ARG A 101 18.26 -2.78 13.02
C ARG A 101 17.03 -2.52 12.17
N LYS A 102 16.09 -3.45 12.14
CA LYS A 102 14.80 -3.26 11.44
C LYS A 102 14.04 -2.06 12.00
N GLU A 103 13.98 -1.94 13.32
CA GLU A 103 13.34 -0.79 13.98
C GLU A 103 14.01 0.52 13.58
N THR A 104 15.32 0.58 13.59
CA THR A 104 16.07 1.76 13.20
C THR A 104 15.82 2.13 11.75
N LEU A 105 15.87 1.16 10.86
CA LEU A 105 15.60 1.37 9.43
C LEU A 105 14.16 1.83 9.18
N PHE A 106 13.22 1.26 9.91
CA PHE A 106 11.81 1.66 9.78
C PHE A 106 11.59 3.11 10.21
N ILE A 107 12.21 3.52 11.32
CA ILE A 107 12.17 4.92 11.78
C ILE A 107 12.74 5.85 10.71
N GLN A 108 13.86 5.47 10.09
CA GLN A 108 14.46 6.26 9.02
C GLN A 108 13.52 6.40 7.81
N VAL A 109 12.82 5.34 7.45
CA VAL A 109 11.82 5.39 6.38
C VAL A 109 10.71 6.38 6.75
N LEU A 110 10.16 6.27 7.96
CA LEU A 110 9.09 7.16 8.40
C LEU A 110 9.51 8.63 8.38
N GLU A 111 10.74 8.92 8.80
CA GLU A 111 11.25 10.29 8.84
C GLU A 111 11.50 10.86 7.44
N GLY A 112 11.71 10.02 6.45
CA GLY A 112 11.87 10.42 5.06
C GLY A 112 10.55 10.60 4.30
N LEU A 113 9.45 10.03 4.79
CA LEU A 113 8.13 10.08 4.15
C LEU A 113 7.39 11.37 4.52
N HIS A 114 6.44 11.77 3.66
CA HIS A 114 5.44 12.76 4.04
C HIS A 114 4.71 12.26 5.29
N ALA A 115 4.33 13.20 6.18
CA ALA A 115 3.69 12.86 7.46
C ALA A 115 2.48 11.93 7.29
N ASP A 116 1.65 12.16 6.28
CA ASP A 116 0.46 11.34 6.02
C ASP A 116 0.82 9.93 5.55
N GLU A 117 1.88 9.78 4.75
CA GLU A 117 2.36 8.48 4.33
C GLU A 117 2.99 7.70 5.50
N ALA A 118 3.71 8.40 6.37
CA ALA A 118 4.27 7.78 7.56
C ALA A 118 3.16 7.24 8.47
N ARG A 119 2.10 8.01 8.68
CA ARG A 119 0.95 7.57 9.48
C ARG A 119 0.26 6.36 8.84
N ALA A 120 0.08 6.39 7.52
CA ALA A 120 -0.50 5.26 6.80
C ALA A 120 0.37 4.00 6.95
N MET A 121 1.69 4.14 6.84
CA MET A 121 2.60 3.00 6.98
C MET A 121 2.58 2.40 8.39
N ILE A 122 2.48 3.23 9.41
CA ILE A 122 2.32 2.75 10.79
C ILE A 122 1.03 1.93 10.93
N ALA A 123 -0.07 2.41 10.35
CA ALA A 123 -1.35 1.71 10.35
C ALA A 123 -1.26 0.38 9.60
N VAL A 124 -0.54 0.32 8.49
CA VAL A 124 -0.29 -0.91 7.73
C VAL A 124 0.45 -1.93 8.61
N LYS A 125 1.52 -1.49 9.23
CA LYS A 125 2.35 -2.33 10.11
C LYS A 125 1.52 -2.91 11.26
N ASP A 126 0.64 -2.11 11.86
CA ASP A 126 -0.19 -2.52 13.00
C ASP A 126 -1.48 -3.23 12.57
N LYS A 127 -1.70 -3.45 11.26
CA LYS A 127 -2.91 -4.05 10.71
C LYS A 127 -4.18 -3.25 11.08
N ARG A 128 -4.05 -1.93 11.11
CA ARG A 128 -5.13 -1.00 11.50
C ARG A 128 -5.48 0.00 10.40
N LEU A 129 -5.13 -0.31 9.16
CA LEU A 129 -5.39 0.60 8.05
C LEU A 129 -6.89 0.90 7.90
N ASN A 130 -7.74 -0.09 8.13
CA ASN A 130 -9.20 0.07 8.08
C ASN A 130 -9.75 0.92 9.23
N LEU A 131 -8.99 1.16 10.28
CA LEU A 131 -9.39 2.06 11.37
C LEU A 131 -9.07 3.52 11.04
N VAL A 132 -7.99 3.74 10.26
CA VAL A 132 -7.60 5.07 9.79
C VAL A 132 -8.44 5.46 8.58
N PHE A 133 -8.65 4.56 7.66
CA PHE A 133 -9.47 4.73 6.46
C PHE A 133 -10.65 3.78 6.54
N LYS A 134 -11.70 4.20 7.23
CA LYS A 134 -12.85 3.34 7.56
C LYS A 134 -13.58 2.80 6.34
N GLY A 135 -13.54 3.52 5.25
CA GLY A 135 -14.13 3.08 3.99
C GLY A 135 -13.29 2.07 3.21
N LEU A 136 -12.10 1.77 3.69
CA LEU A 136 -11.17 0.83 3.05
C LEU A 136 -11.20 -0.49 3.82
N THR A 137 -11.81 -1.50 3.23
CA THR A 137 -11.97 -2.81 3.87
C THR A 137 -11.24 -3.90 3.11
N GLU A 138 -10.99 -5.02 3.77
CA GLU A 138 -10.37 -6.18 3.14
C GLU A 138 -11.17 -6.67 1.93
N ASN A 139 -12.49 -6.78 2.07
CA ASN A 139 -13.34 -7.25 0.97
C ASN A 139 -13.31 -6.31 -0.22
N LEU A 140 -13.30 -5.01 0.03
CA LEU A 140 -13.20 -3.99 -1.02
C LEU A 140 -11.92 -4.18 -1.84
N VAL A 141 -10.80 -4.35 -1.16
CA VAL A 141 -9.49 -4.50 -1.78
C VAL A 141 -9.43 -5.80 -2.60
N LYS A 142 -9.89 -6.91 -2.03
CA LYS A 142 -9.94 -8.19 -2.74
C LYS A 142 -10.79 -8.12 -4.00
N GLU A 143 -11.94 -7.46 -3.92
CA GLU A 143 -12.83 -7.30 -5.07
C GLU A 143 -12.20 -6.41 -6.14
N ALA A 144 -11.59 -5.29 -5.73
CA ALA A 144 -10.99 -4.36 -6.67
C ALA A 144 -9.87 -5.00 -7.49
N PHE A 145 -9.02 -5.82 -6.87
CA PHE A 145 -7.87 -6.43 -7.52
C PHE A 145 -8.08 -7.87 -7.94
N ASP A 146 -9.30 -8.39 -7.82
CA ASP A 146 -9.61 -9.79 -8.11
C ASP A 146 -8.71 -10.76 -7.33
N TRP A 147 -8.50 -10.50 -6.07
CA TRP A 147 -7.70 -11.37 -5.21
C TRP A 147 -8.55 -12.48 -4.58
N THR A 148 -7.96 -13.66 -4.48
CA THR A 148 -8.49 -14.76 -3.69
C THR A 148 -8.27 -14.49 -2.20
N ASP A 149 -8.77 -15.39 -1.34
CA ASP A 149 -8.51 -15.30 0.09
C ASP A 149 -7.02 -15.43 0.43
N ASP A 150 -6.22 -16.00 -0.48
CA ASP A 150 -4.77 -16.09 -0.35
C ASP A 150 -4.03 -14.90 -0.97
N TYR A 151 -4.76 -13.85 -1.36
CA TYR A 151 -4.20 -12.61 -1.92
C TYR A 151 -3.41 -12.81 -3.21
N VAL A 152 -3.87 -13.75 -4.02
CA VAL A 152 -3.37 -13.93 -5.38
C VAL A 152 -4.48 -13.61 -6.37
N ILE A 153 -4.10 -13.23 -7.57
CA ILE A 153 -5.07 -12.88 -8.60
C ILE A 153 -5.87 -14.12 -8.99
N LYS A 154 -7.20 -13.98 -9.03
CA LYS A 154 -8.07 -15.07 -9.44
C LYS A 154 -7.80 -15.47 -10.88
N PRO A 155 -7.73 -16.77 -11.20
CA PRO A 155 -7.57 -17.20 -12.57
C PRO A 155 -8.78 -16.80 -13.40
N LYS A 156 -8.55 -16.32 -14.62
CA LYS A 156 -9.63 -15.99 -15.54
C LYS A 156 -10.25 -17.28 -16.08
N PRO A 157 -11.59 -17.35 -16.20
CA PRO A 157 -12.21 -18.50 -16.84
C PRO A 157 -11.76 -18.55 -18.30
N LEU A 158 -11.47 -19.77 -18.77
CA LEU A 158 -11.10 -19.99 -20.16
C LEU A 158 -12.30 -19.74 -21.07
N THR A 159 -12.08 -18.98 -22.13
CA THR A 159 -13.06 -18.81 -23.20
C THR A 159 -12.93 -19.97 -24.18
N ASN A 160 -13.92 -20.17 -25.05
CA ASN A 160 -13.84 -21.19 -26.10
C ASN A 160 -12.61 -20.98 -26.99
N ARG A 161 -12.25 -19.73 -27.23
CA ARG A 161 -11.08 -19.39 -28.01
C ARG A 161 -9.79 -19.84 -27.30
N ASP A 162 -9.69 -19.57 -26.00
CA ASP A 162 -8.51 -19.96 -25.20
C ASP A 162 -8.33 -21.48 -25.20
N VAL A 163 -9.43 -22.22 -25.09
CA VAL A 163 -9.40 -23.69 -25.13
C VAL A 163 -8.88 -24.18 -26.48
N ILE A 164 -9.34 -23.58 -27.57
CA ILE A 164 -8.91 -23.93 -28.93
C ILE A 164 -7.41 -23.62 -29.11
N GLU A 165 -6.96 -22.46 -28.67
CA GLU A 165 -5.57 -22.04 -28.82
C GLU A 165 -4.60 -22.86 -27.95
N SER A 166 -5.10 -23.45 -26.86
CA SER A 166 -4.28 -24.25 -25.96
C SER A 166 -4.07 -25.70 -26.38
N VAL A 167 -4.72 -26.14 -27.45
CA VAL A 167 -4.62 -27.50 -27.98
C VAL A 167 -3.42 -27.70 -28.89
#